data_9142f8c76cdaee5e2941c7226d44e678
#
_entry.id   9142f8c76cdaee5e2941c7226d44e678
#
_cell.length_a   1.000
_cell.length_b   1.000
_cell.length_c   1.000
_cell.angle_alpha   90.00
_cell.angle_beta   90.00
_cell.angle_gamma   90.00
#
_symmetry.space_group_name_H-M   'P 1'
#
loop_
_entity.id
_entity.type
_entity.pdbx_description
1 polymer ?
#
loop_
_entity_poly.entity_id
_entity_poly.type
_entity_poly.pdbx_seq_one_letter_code
_entity_poly.pdbx_strand_id
1 'polypeptide(L)'
;MHIKLDQIFHISILLKTLEAALEVIGGVILFFITPHFINHWGSVLTKGELSEDPNNFIANFLSHSIHHLSSISTTYAAIYLLTHGIVKLVALAAVLKDKFWGYPLLLVVLVIFIVYQTIQLIHQVTFGLLSLNIFDVFVVVLTALEWRKRIIKFEATHNTS
;
A
#
# COMPACT_ATOMS: atom_id res chain seq x y z
N MET A 1 -15.39 1.48 26.17
CA MET A 1 -15.05 2.09 24.88
C MET A 1 -13.60 1.80 24.42
N HIS A 2 -12.64 1.55 25.32
CA HIS A 2 -11.24 1.26 25.01
C HIS A 2 -11.02 -0.05 24.22
N ILE A 3 -11.78 -1.11 24.51
CA ILE A 3 -11.63 -2.43 23.86
C ILE A 3 -11.88 -2.34 22.34
N LYS A 4 -12.89 -1.56 21.93
CA LYS A 4 -13.23 -1.41 20.51
C LYS A 4 -12.14 -0.68 19.70
N LEU A 5 -11.45 0.31 20.30
CA LEU A 5 -10.41 1.06 19.60
C LEU A 5 -9.16 0.20 19.34
N ASP A 6 -8.77 -0.60 20.33
CA ASP A 6 -7.61 -1.50 20.20
C ASP A 6 -7.88 -2.60 19.16
N GLN A 7 -9.09 -3.13 19.09
CA GLN A 7 -9.50 -4.09 18.07
C GLN A 7 -9.48 -3.48 16.67
N ILE A 8 -10.05 -2.28 16.50
CA ILE A 8 -10.03 -1.56 15.23
C ILE A 8 -8.59 -1.27 14.79
N PHE A 9 -7.73 -0.86 15.72
CA PHE A 9 -6.33 -0.63 15.44
C PHE A 9 -5.63 -1.91 14.94
N HIS A 10 -5.77 -3.05 15.65
CA HIS A 10 -5.16 -4.31 15.24
C HIS A 10 -5.66 -4.80 13.87
N ILE A 11 -6.96 -4.70 13.61
CA ILE A 11 -7.55 -5.08 12.31
C ILE A 11 -6.98 -4.18 11.21
N SER A 12 -6.90 -2.86 11.44
CA SER A 12 -6.33 -1.93 10.46
C SER A 12 -4.86 -2.20 10.16
N ILE A 13 -4.06 -2.53 11.18
CA ILE A 13 -2.65 -2.91 11.02
C ILE A 13 -2.51 -4.23 10.25
N LEU A 14 -3.36 -5.22 10.52
CA LEU A 14 -3.36 -6.48 9.77
C LEU A 14 -3.74 -6.28 8.29
N LEU A 15 -4.77 -5.49 8.01
CA LEU A 15 -5.16 -5.16 6.64
C LEU A 15 -4.04 -4.42 5.91
N LYS A 16 -3.38 -3.48 6.60
CA LYS A 16 -2.24 -2.74 6.03
C LYS A 16 -1.02 -3.64 5.81
N THR A 17 -0.82 -4.63 6.66
CA THR A 17 0.25 -5.63 6.48
C THR A 17 -0.04 -6.51 5.27
N LEU A 18 -1.29 -6.91 5.07
CA LEU A 18 -1.70 -7.68 3.88
C LEU A 18 -1.49 -6.85 2.60
N GLU A 19 -1.89 -5.58 2.60
CA GLU A 19 -1.65 -4.66 1.47
C GLU A 19 -0.16 -4.54 1.16
N ALA A 20 0.68 -4.28 2.17
CA ALA A 20 2.13 -4.18 1.98
C ALA A 20 2.77 -5.49 1.49
N ALA A 21 2.26 -6.64 1.94
CA ALA A 21 2.70 -7.94 1.44
C ALA A 21 2.33 -8.14 -0.03
N LEU A 22 1.13 -7.73 -0.44
CA LEU A 22 0.71 -7.77 -1.85
C LEU A 22 1.54 -6.83 -2.73
N GLU A 23 1.93 -5.65 -2.22
CA GLU A 23 2.86 -4.75 -2.91
C GLU A 23 4.23 -5.41 -3.16
N VAL A 24 4.78 -6.09 -2.15
CA VAL A 24 6.06 -6.82 -2.30
C VAL A 24 5.92 -7.98 -3.29
N ILE A 25 4.88 -8.78 -3.18
CA ILE A 25 4.61 -9.90 -4.11
C ILE A 25 4.46 -9.34 -5.53
N GLY A 26 3.66 -8.31 -5.72
CA GLY A 26 3.48 -7.64 -7.00
C GLY A 26 4.79 -7.08 -7.56
N GLY A 27 5.61 -6.46 -6.73
CA GLY A 27 6.93 -5.97 -7.09
C GLY A 27 7.90 -7.08 -7.53
N VAL A 28 7.92 -8.21 -6.80
CA VAL A 28 8.70 -9.39 -7.18
C VAL A 28 8.23 -9.95 -8.52
N ILE A 29 6.92 -10.12 -8.69
CA ILE A 29 6.34 -10.60 -9.94
C ILE A 29 6.74 -9.68 -11.10
N LEU A 30 6.55 -8.36 -10.96
CA LEU A 30 6.91 -7.38 -11.98
C LEU A 30 8.41 -7.35 -12.29
N PHE A 31 9.26 -7.63 -11.31
CA PHE A 31 10.71 -7.67 -11.50
C PHE A 31 11.15 -8.83 -12.41
N PHE A 32 10.48 -9.99 -12.28
CA PHE A 32 10.79 -11.19 -13.07
C PHE A 32 10.01 -11.28 -14.38
N ILE A 33 8.90 -10.58 -14.49
CA ILE A 33 8.09 -10.58 -15.71
C ILE A 33 8.65 -9.57 -16.71
N THR A 34 9.06 -10.07 -17.89
CA THR A 34 9.47 -9.21 -18.99
C THR A 34 8.26 -8.49 -19.61
N PRO A 35 8.41 -7.26 -20.12
CA PRO A 35 7.33 -6.56 -20.85
C PRO A 35 6.76 -7.37 -22.02
N HIS A 36 7.60 -8.16 -22.67
CA HIS A 36 7.17 -9.07 -23.72
C HIS A 36 6.16 -10.11 -23.24
N PHE A 37 6.35 -10.66 -22.04
CA PHE A 37 5.42 -11.61 -21.43
C PHE A 37 4.09 -10.93 -21.10
N ILE A 38 4.14 -9.72 -20.51
CA ILE A 38 2.95 -8.93 -20.19
C ILE A 38 2.17 -8.59 -21.46
N ASN A 39 2.85 -8.11 -22.50
CA ASN A 39 2.24 -7.77 -23.77
C ASN A 39 1.62 -8.99 -24.46
N HIS A 40 2.29 -10.13 -24.43
CA HIS A 40 1.78 -11.37 -25.06
C HIS A 40 0.53 -11.88 -24.35
N TRP A 41 0.60 -12.13 -23.04
CA TRP A 41 -0.53 -12.63 -22.26
C TRP A 41 -1.65 -11.61 -22.10
N GLY A 42 -1.31 -10.35 -21.93
CA GLY A 42 -2.30 -9.28 -21.89
C GLY A 42 -3.10 -9.20 -23.20
N SER A 43 -2.41 -9.27 -24.34
CA SER A 43 -3.09 -9.26 -25.64
C SER A 43 -3.93 -10.52 -25.90
N VAL A 44 -3.53 -11.67 -25.39
CA VAL A 44 -4.30 -12.92 -25.50
C VAL A 44 -5.60 -12.82 -24.68
N LEU A 45 -5.50 -12.32 -23.42
CA LEU A 45 -6.66 -12.19 -22.53
C LEU A 45 -7.63 -11.10 -23.01
N THR A 46 -7.11 -9.95 -23.46
CA THR A 46 -7.96 -8.83 -23.88
C THR A 46 -8.56 -9.00 -25.27
N LYS A 47 -7.88 -9.69 -26.18
CA LYS A 47 -8.40 -9.94 -27.54
C LYS A 47 -9.66 -10.80 -27.54
N GLY A 48 -9.75 -11.80 -26.66
CA GLY A 48 -10.97 -12.61 -26.49
C GLY A 48 -12.15 -11.73 -26.06
N GLU A 49 -12.00 -11.02 -24.97
CA GLU A 49 -13.04 -10.15 -24.39
C GLU A 49 -13.43 -8.99 -25.32
N LEU A 50 -12.45 -8.35 -25.98
CA LEU A 50 -12.72 -7.26 -26.93
C LEU A 50 -13.35 -7.74 -28.24
N SER A 51 -13.22 -9.02 -28.59
CA SER A 51 -13.88 -9.64 -29.72
C SER A 51 -15.35 -9.94 -29.43
N GLU A 52 -15.69 -10.23 -28.17
CA GLU A 52 -17.07 -10.48 -27.72
C GLU A 52 -17.80 -9.19 -27.38
N ASP A 53 -17.13 -8.26 -26.67
CA ASP A 53 -17.67 -6.95 -26.34
C ASP A 53 -16.61 -5.85 -26.51
N PRO A 54 -16.63 -5.13 -27.65
CA PRO A 54 -15.68 -4.06 -27.95
C PRO A 54 -15.75 -2.87 -26.96
N ASN A 55 -16.85 -2.72 -26.23
CA ASN A 55 -17.05 -1.66 -25.22
C ASN A 55 -16.72 -2.09 -23.79
N ASN A 56 -16.18 -3.30 -23.60
CA ASN A 56 -15.79 -3.76 -22.28
C ASN A 56 -14.73 -2.82 -21.66
N PHE A 57 -15.14 -2.07 -20.65
CA PHE A 57 -14.32 -1.06 -20.00
C PHE A 57 -13.04 -1.65 -19.38
N ILE A 58 -13.14 -2.84 -18.77
CA ILE A 58 -12.01 -3.50 -18.12
C ILE A 58 -10.99 -3.98 -19.16
N ALA A 59 -11.45 -4.62 -20.25
CA ALA A 59 -10.59 -5.11 -21.30
C ALA A 59 -9.90 -3.96 -22.06
N ASN A 60 -10.60 -2.87 -22.33
CA ASN A 60 -10.04 -1.66 -22.94
C ASN A 60 -9.02 -0.98 -22.02
N PHE A 61 -9.32 -0.86 -20.72
CA PHE A 61 -8.40 -0.29 -19.73
C PHE A 61 -7.12 -1.12 -19.59
N LEU A 62 -7.25 -2.46 -19.51
CA LEU A 62 -6.10 -3.36 -19.46
C LEU A 62 -5.26 -3.27 -20.73
N SER A 63 -5.89 -3.35 -21.92
CA SER A 63 -5.20 -3.27 -23.21
C SER A 63 -4.40 -1.96 -23.34
N HIS A 64 -5.03 -0.83 -23.00
CA HIS A 64 -4.36 0.46 -23.04
C HIS A 64 -3.18 0.55 -22.04
N SER A 65 -3.38 0.05 -20.83
CA SER A 65 -2.34 0.03 -19.80
C SER A 65 -1.15 -0.84 -20.20
N ILE A 66 -1.39 -2.00 -20.80
CA ILE A 66 -0.35 -2.95 -21.24
C ILE A 66 0.49 -2.38 -22.38
N HIS A 67 -0.14 -1.72 -23.36
CA HIS A 67 0.58 -1.13 -24.50
C HIS A 67 1.49 0.03 -24.12
N HIS A 68 1.25 0.71 -23.00
CA HIS A 68 2.10 1.78 -22.47
C HIS A 68 3.25 1.29 -21.58
N LEU A 69 3.30 0.00 -21.23
CA LEU A 69 4.37 -0.56 -20.41
C LEU A 69 5.66 -0.75 -21.23
N SER A 70 6.63 0.14 -21.05
CA SER A 70 7.99 -0.07 -21.53
C SER A 70 8.82 -0.86 -20.51
N SER A 71 9.92 -1.49 -20.94
CA SER A 71 10.85 -2.21 -20.03
C SER A 71 11.35 -1.34 -18.88
N ILE A 72 11.67 -0.09 -19.18
CA ILE A 72 12.12 0.88 -18.17
C ILE A 72 11.02 1.18 -17.17
N SER A 73 9.79 1.43 -17.63
CA SER A 73 8.64 1.72 -16.78
C SER A 73 8.31 0.54 -15.85
N THR A 74 8.38 -0.69 -16.35
CA THR A 74 8.09 -1.90 -15.55
C THR A 74 9.14 -2.12 -14.47
N THR A 75 10.42 -1.92 -14.78
CA THR A 75 11.51 -2.04 -13.80
C THR A 75 11.40 -0.97 -12.70
N TYR A 76 11.11 0.27 -13.06
CA TYR A 76 10.87 1.33 -12.07
C TYR A 76 9.67 1.02 -11.17
N ALA A 77 8.56 0.54 -11.75
CA ALA A 77 7.38 0.14 -10.99
C ALA A 77 7.69 -1.02 -10.03
N ALA A 78 8.46 -2.01 -10.47
CA ALA A 78 8.89 -3.12 -9.63
C ALA A 78 9.76 -2.66 -8.45
N ILE A 79 10.78 -1.83 -8.70
CA ILE A 79 11.65 -1.28 -7.66
C ILE A 79 10.84 -0.41 -6.69
N TYR A 80 9.94 0.41 -7.21
CA TYR A 80 9.05 1.25 -6.40
C TYR A 80 8.19 0.39 -5.46
N LEU A 81 7.47 -0.61 -5.99
CA LEU A 81 6.61 -1.50 -5.21
C LEU A 81 7.40 -2.28 -4.16
N LEU A 82 8.58 -2.80 -4.52
CA LEU A 82 9.43 -3.53 -3.59
C LEU A 82 9.91 -2.63 -2.45
N THR A 83 10.47 -1.47 -2.77
CA THR A 83 10.97 -0.53 -1.75
C THR A 83 9.83 -0.06 -0.85
N HIS A 84 8.71 0.31 -1.44
CA HIS A 84 7.52 0.79 -0.75
C HIS A 84 6.95 -0.28 0.19
N GLY A 85 6.72 -1.49 -0.32
CA GLY A 85 6.17 -2.60 0.44
C GLY A 85 7.11 -3.08 1.55
N ILE A 86 8.43 -3.19 1.29
CA ILE A 86 9.41 -3.64 2.30
C ILE A 86 9.49 -2.64 3.46
N VAL A 87 9.58 -1.34 3.18
CA VAL A 87 9.65 -0.30 4.22
C VAL A 87 8.39 -0.32 5.08
N LYS A 88 7.20 -0.45 4.47
CA LYS A 88 5.93 -0.62 5.20
C LYS A 88 5.94 -1.88 6.06
N LEU A 89 6.35 -3.04 5.51
CA LEU A 89 6.36 -4.31 6.25
C LEU A 89 7.28 -4.25 7.46
N VAL A 90 8.46 -3.64 7.36
CA VAL A 90 9.38 -3.48 8.49
C VAL A 90 8.74 -2.63 9.60
N ALA A 91 8.15 -1.50 9.24
CA ALA A 91 7.47 -0.62 10.19
C ALA A 91 6.27 -1.30 10.86
N LEU A 92 5.43 -1.99 10.07
CA LEU A 92 4.27 -2.74 10.56
C LEU A 92 4.67 -3.93 11.45
N ALA A 93 5.73 -4.67 11.07
CA ALA A 93 6.26 -5.76 11.90
C ALA A 93 6.79 -5.25 13.26
N ALA A 94 7.40 -4.06 13.29
CA ALA A 94 7.83 -3.45 14.55
C ALA A 94 6.64 -3.09 15.45
N VAL A 95 5.54 -2.56 14.87
CA VAL A 95 4.30 -2.26 15.60
C VAL A 95 3.63 -3.54 16.10
N LEU A 96 3.53 -4.59 15.27
CA LEU A 96 2.95 -5.88 15.64
C LEU A 96 3.75 -6.59 16.74
N LYS A 97 5.06 -6.34 16.82
CA LYS A 97 5.92 -6.85 17.91
C LYS A 97 5.95 -5.92 19.12
N ASP A 98 5.04 -4.98 19.21
CA ASP A 98 4.94 -3.98 20.30
C ASP A 98 6.23 -3.21 20.57
N LYS A 99 7.07 -3.02 19.56
CA LYS A 99 8.27 -2.21 19.67
C LYS A 99 7.91 -0.73 19.73
N PHE A 100 8.34 -0.04 20.79
CA PHE A 100 8.02 1.37 21.00
C PHE A 100 8.45 2.28 19.83
N TRP A 101 9.61 2.01 19.22
CA TRP A 101 10.10 2.74 18.05
C TRP A 101 9.32 2.44 16.75
N GLY A 102 8.57 1.35 16.72
CA GLY A 102 7.76 0.99 15.54
C GLY A 102 6.64 1.99 15.25
N TYR A 103 6.03 2.57 16.28
CA TYR A 103 4.93 3.52 16.13
C TYR A 103 5.36 4.82 15.45
N PRO A 104 6.40 5.55 15.91
CA PRO A 104 6.85 6.75 15.23
C PRO A 104 7.43 6.44 13.84
N LEU A 105 8.12 5.31 13.66
CA LEU A 105 8.61 4.90 12.35
C LEU A 105 7.45 4.70 11.36
N LEU A 106 6.41 3.96 11.77
CA LEU A 106 5.23 3.74 10.92
C LEU A 106 4.54 5.06 10.57
N LEU A 107 4.39 5.98 11.52
CA LEU A 107 3.81 7.29 11.28
C LEU A 107 4.60 8.08 10.23
N VAL A 108 5.92 8.15 10.37
CA VAL A 108 6.79 8.86 9.41
C VAL A 108 6.68 8.25 8.02
N VAL A 109 6.77 6.93 7.93
CA VAL A 109 6.67 6.19 6.67
C VAL A 109 5.33 6.44 5.99
N LEU A 110 4.21 6.30 6.71
CA LEU A 110 2.88 6.52 6.14
C LEU A 110 2.66 7.97 5.72
N VAL A 111 3.12 8.95 6.50
CA VAL A 111 3.00 10.38 6.12
C VAL A 111 3.76 10.67 4.84
N ILE A 112 4.99 10.17 4.69
CA ILE A 112 5.77 10.32 3.44
C ILE A 112 4.98 9.73 2.26
N PHE A 113 4.39 8.56 2.43
CA PHE A 113 3.62 7.92 1.37
C PHE A 113 2.32 8.64 1.05
N ILE A 114 1.60 9.15 2.05
CA ILE A 114 0.39 9.97 1.84
C ILE A 114 0.73 11.22 1.02
N VAL A 115 1.83 11.90 1.35
CA VAL A 115 2.29 13.08 0.59
C VAL A 115 2.58 12.70 -0.86
N TYR A 116 3.34 11.62 -1.07
CA TYR A 116 3.67 11.13 -2.41
C TYR A 116 2.41 10.74 -3.21
N GLN A 117 1.50 9.96 -2.61
CA GLN A 117 0.24 9.55 -3.24
C GLN A 117 -0.68 10.75 -3.54
N THR A 118 -0.70 11.75 -2.66
CA THR A 118 -1.48 12.98 -2.87
C THR A 118 -0.95 13.77 -4.08
N ILE A 119 0.38 13.87 -4.23
CA ILE A 119 0.98 14.50 -5.42
C ILE A 119 0.61 13.72 -6.69
N GLN A 120 0.66 12.40 -6.63
CA GLN A 120 0.28 11.55 -7.75
C GLN A 120 -1.21 11.67 -8.10
N LEU A 121 -2.09 11.79 -7.10
CA LEU A 121 -3.53 12.03 -7.27
C LEU A 121 -3.84 13.36 -7.99
N ILE A 122 -3.02 14.40 -7.80
CA ILE A 122 -3.17 15.67 -8.52
C ILE A 122 -2.93 15.48 -10.02
N HIS A 123 -2.03 14.58 -10.39
CA HIS A 123 -1.70 14.32 -11.80
C HIS A 123 -2.61 13.28 -12.45
N GLN A 124 -3.06 12.28 -11.70
CA GLN A 124 -3.93 11.21 -12.20
C GLN A 124 -4.91 10.76 -11.11
N VAL A 125 -6.15 11.21 -11.21
CA VAL A 125 -7.20 10.80 -10.27
C VAL A 125 -7.65 9.39 -10.62
N THR A 126 -7.21 8.42 -9.80
CA THR A 126 -7.68 7.04 -9.88
C THR A 126 -8.43 6.69 -8.61
N PHE A 127 -9.60 6.06 -8.73
CA PHE A 127 -10.42 5.65 -7.60
C PHE A 127 -9.65 4.76 -6.61
N GLY A 128 -8.79 3.87 -7.12
CA GLY A 128 -7.92 3.03 -6.30
C GLY A 128 -6.93 3.82 -5.45
N LEU A 129 -6.22 4.79 -6.04
CA LEU A 129 -5.29 5.66 -5.32
C LEU A 129 -5.99 6.52 -4.26
N LEU A 130 -7.19 7.01 -4.57
CA LEU A 130 -7.98 7.79 -3.62
C LEU A 130 -8.38 6.94 -2.40
N SER A 131 -8.86 5.72 -2.63
CA SER A 131 -9.26 4.79 -1.57
C SER A 131 -8.07 4.41 -0.68
N LEU A 132 -6.90 4.13 -1.28
CA LEU A 132 -5.66 3.83 -0.56
C LEU A 132 -5.20 5.01 0.29
N ASN A 133 -5.24 6.22 -0.26
CA ASN A 133 -4.84 7.43 0.46
C ASN A 133 -5.75 7.69 1.68
N ILE A 134 -7.07 7.56 1.51
CA ILE A 134 -8.04 7.70 2.62
C ILE A 134 -7.75 6.64 3.70
N PHE A 135 -7.49 5.41 3.29
CA PHE A 135 -7.16 4.33 4.22
C PHE A 135 -5.85 4.58 4.96
N ASP A 136 -4.82 5.11 4.29
CA ASP A 136 -3.54 5.48 4.91
C ASP A 136 -3.71 6.59 5.96
N VAL A 137 -4.49 7.62 5.65
CA VAL A 137 -4.84 8.68 6.62
C VAL A 137 -5.53 8.10 7.84
N PHE A 138 -6.49 7.19 7.64
CA PHE A 138 -7.18 6.51 8.73
C PHE A 138 -6.21 5.72 9.63
N VAL A 139 -5.29 4.95 9.04
CA VAL A 139 -4.27 4.18 9.78
C VAL A 139 -3.31 5.11 10.53
N VAL A 140 -2.91 6.24 9.94
CA VAL A 140 -2.07 7.26 10.62
C VAL A 140 -2.76 7.78 11.87
N VAL A 141 -4.03 8.15 11.77
CA VAL A 141 -4.80 8.66 12.92
C VAL A 141 -4.89 7.62 14.03
N LEU A 142 -5.23 6.37 13.69
CA LEU A 142 -5.31 5.28 14.67
C LEU A 142 -3.94 4.99 15.32
N THR A 143 -2.87 4.98 14.53
CA THR A 143 -1.50 4.75 15.04
C THR A 143 -1.06 5.87 15.97
N ALA A 144 -1.36 7.13 15.63
CA ALA A 144 -1.04 8.28 16.48
C ALA A 144 -1.81 8.23 17.82
N LEU A 145 -3.09 7.86 17.79
CA LEU A 145 -3.90 7.71 19.00
C LEU A 145 -3.37 6.58 19.91
N GLU A 146 -3.01 5.44 19.31
CA GLU A 146 -2.46 4.31 20.04
C GLU A 146 -1.08 4.66 20.65
N TRP A 147 -0.23 5.33 19.88
CA TRP A 147 1.07 5.79 20.37
C TRP A 147 0.93 6.76 21.53
N ARG A 148 0.03 7.74 21.47
CA ARG A 148 -0.25 8.65 22.60
C ARG A 148 -0.65 7.92 23.87
N LYS A 149 -1.52 6.92 23.77
CA LYS A 149 -1.92 6.10 24.93
C LYS A 149 -0.72 5.39 25.56
N ARG A 150 0.19 4.86 24.74
CA ARG A 150 1.37 4.14 25.22
C ARG A 150 2.37 5.06 25.92
N ILE A 151 2.58 6.29 25.41
CA ILE A 151 3.40 7.30 26.06
C ILE A 151 2.84 7.64 27.44
N ILE A 152 1.56 7.96 27.54
CA ILE A 152 0.90 8.32 28.80
C ILE A 152 1.02 7.17 29.81
N LYS A 153 0.84 5.93 29.37
CA LYS A 153 0.97 4.76 30.24
C LYS A 153 2.41 4.57 30.73
N PHE A 154 3.39 4.81 29.87
CA PHE A 154 4.82 4.71 30.22
C PHE A 154 5.22 5.78 31.26
N GLU A 155 4.81 7.03 31.07
CA GLU A 155 5.06 8.13 32.00
C GLU A 155 4.40 7.89 33.36
N ALA A 156 3.16 7.37 33.39
CA ALA A 156 2.48 7.04 34.65
C ALA A 156 3.20 5.96 35.46
N THR A 157 3.84 4.99 34.78
CA THR A 157 4.59 3.91 35.45
C THR A 157 5.92 4.40 36.01
N HIS A 158 6.56 5.38 35.38
CA HIS A 158 7.84 5.93 35.85
C HIS A 158 7.72 7.01 36.92
N ASN A 159 6.56 7.69 37.00
CA ASN A 159 6.32 8.71 38.04
C ASN A 159 5.85 8.14 39.40
N THR A 160 5.62 6.82 39.49
CA THR A 160 5.18 6.13 40.73
C THR A 160 6.30 5.34 41.41
N SER A 161 7.52 5.40 40.90
CA SER A 161 8.73 4.84 41.53
C SER A 161 9.68 5.92 42.02
#